data_255e56ac70d29d548fad1cfb3d0528cc
#
_entry.id   255e56ac70d29d548fad1cfb3d0528cc
#
_cell.length_a   1.000
_cell.length_b   1.000
_cell.length_c   1.000
_cell.angle_alpha   90.00
_cell.angle_beta   90.00
_cell.angle_gamma   90.00
#
_symmetry.space_group_name_H-M   'P 1'
#
loop_
_entity.id
_entity.type
_entity.pdbx_description
1 polymer ?
#
loop_
_entity_poly.entity_id
_entity_poly.type
_entity_poly.pdbx_seq_one_letter_code
_entity_poly.pdbx_strand_id
1 'polypeptide(L)'
;PVFDKILDSCQHLFATGQLGIFLADGDGMVHAAAWRGAALAAIVESFPKPLAQTVTGTVLSERRTIHIPDVAAMAAMPATVRSVLDRIGNFSCAWAPMIWEGRGVGSIAVLRQPPHPMTGKDLALLKTFADQAVIAIQNVRQFREIQQKSRELEIASQHKSEFLANMSHELRTPLNAIIGFSEVLLERMFGELNEKQDDYLKDIHSSGRHLLSLINDILDLSKIEAGRMELYRSDFDLPAAIDNALTLVRERA
;
A
#
# COMPACT_ATOMS: atom_id res chain seq x y z
N PRO A 1 -1.67 18.19 2.62
CA PRO A 1 -3.14 18.28 2.83
C PRO A 1 -3.60 17.82 4.21
N VAL A 2 -3.06 16.70 4.79
CA VAL A 2 -3.50 16.21 6.12
C VAL A 2 -3.00 17.11 7.22
N PHE A 3 -1.72 17.44 7.22
CA PHE A 3 -1.11 18.31 8.21
C PHE A 3 -1.72 19.72 8.18
N ASP A 4 -2.03 20.25 6.99
CA ASP A 4 -2.66 21.55 6.85
C ASP A 4 -4.02 21.60 7.55
N LYS A 5 -4.86 20.58 7.34
CA LYS A 5 -6.16 20.48 8.03
C LYS A 5 -6.05 20.41 9.54
N ILE A 6 -5.04 19.67 10.04
CA ILE A 6 -4.76 19.56 11.47
C ILE A 6 -4.36 20.94 12.02
N LEU A 7 -3.41 21.62 11.37
CA LEU A 7 -2.96 22.95 11.77
C LEU A 7 -4.08 23.98 11.70
N ASP A 8 -4.92 23.98 10.66
CA ASP A 8 -6.05 24.89 10.53
C ASP A 8 -7.07 24.68 11.68
N SER A 9 -7.36 23.43 12.02
CA SER A 9 -8.22 23.11 13.18
C SER A 9 -7.60 23.57 14.51
N CYS A 10 -6.31 23.35 14.70
CA CYS A 10 -5.58 23.82 15.88
C CYS A 10 -5.57 25.35 15.95
N GLN A 11 -5.37 26.06 14.82
CA GLN A 11 -5.33 27.50 14.77
C GLN A 11 -6.60 28.14 15.30
N HIS A 12 -7.75 27.63 14.89
CA HIS A 12 -9.05 28.13 15.37
C HIS A 12 -9.26 27.91 16.87
N LEU A 13 -8.85 26.76 17.38
CA LEU A 13 -9.12 26.37 18.77
C LEU A 13 -8.15 27.00 19.77
N PHE A 14 -6.87 27.16 19.40
CA PHE A 14 -5.87 27.77 20.28
C PHE A 14 -5.77 29.29 20.14
N ALA A 15 -6.54 29.90 19.24
CA ALA A 15 -6.52 31.33 18.94
C ALA A 15 -5.08 31.85 18.71
N THR A 16 -4.24 31.07 18.04
CA THR A 16 -2.86 31.43 17.70
C THR A 16 -2.51 31.00 16.29
N GLY A 17 -1.75 31.84 15.58
CA GLY A 17 -1.19 31.50 14.27
C GLY A 17 0.19 30.83 14.31
N GLN A 18 0.67 30.45 15.49
CA GLN A 18 2.03 29.92 15.67
C GLN A 18 1.96 28.42 16.05
N LEU A 19 1.95 27.56 15.05
CA LEU A 19 1.71 26.12 15.18
C LEU A 19 2.70 25.31 14.34
N GLY A 20 3.15 24.16 14.85
CA GLY A 20 4.05 23.30 14.10
C GLY A 20 3.85 21.81 14.36
N ILE A 21 4.06 21.00 13.33
CA ILE A 21 4.13 19.54 13.41
C ILE A 21 5.55 19.12 13.05
N PHE A 22 6.15 18.39 13.95
CA PHE A 22 7.52 17.88 13.84
C PHE A 22 7.48 16.37 13.85
N LEU A 23 8.11 15.73 12.87
CA LEU A 23 8.17 14.26 12.75
C LEU A 23 9.56 13.75 13.05
N ALA A 24 9.64 12.69 13.82
CA ALA A 24 10.86 11.93 14.03
C ALA A 24 10.95 10.82 12.98
N ASP A 25 12.13 10.65 12.38
CA ASP A 25 12.41 9.55 11.45
C ASP A 25 13.12 8.38 12.15
N GLY A 26 13.39 7.30 11.37
CA GLY A 26 14.08 6.11 11.86
C GLY A 26 15.56 6.33 12.16
N ASP A 27 16.16 7.41 11.64
CA ASP A 27 17.59 7.74 11.76
C ASP A 27 17.85 8.67 12.97
N GLY A 28 16.82 8.94 13.77
CA GLY A 28 16.92 9.79 14.95
C GLY A 28 16.97 11.28 14.66
N MET A 29 16.50 11.68 13.49
CA MET A 29 16.36 13.09 13.11
C MET A 29 14.92 13.56 13.24
N VAL A 30 14.74 14.86 13.48
CA VAL A 30 13.43 15.52 13.50
C VAL A 30 13.35 16.46 12.30
N HIS A 31 12.24 16.37 11.59
CA HIS A 31 11.89 17.21 10.45
C HIS A 31 10.67 18.05 10.76
N ALA A 32 10.64 19.29 10.32
CA ALA A 32 9.44 20.09 10.33
C ALA A 32 8.52 19.65 9.17
N ALA A 33 7.39 19.05 9.48
CA ALA A 33 6.46 18.52 8.49
C ALA A 33 5.46 19.55 8.00
N ALA A 34 5.01 20.43 8.89
CA ALA A 34 4.12 21.55 8.56
C ALA A 34 4.16 22.59 9.68
N TRP A 35 3.91 23.86 9.32
CA TRP A 35 3.88 24.97 10.30
C TRP A 35 3.01 26.11 9.82
N ARG A 36 2.66 26.96 10.79
CA ARG A 36 1.99 28.26 10.59
C ARG A 36 2.71 29.31 11.41
N GLY A 37 2.76 30.51 10.91
CA GLY A 37 3.28 31.70 11.61
C GLY A 37 4.76 31.97 11.43
N ALA A 38 5.13 33.26 11.48
CA ALA A 38 6.49 33.74 11.22
C ALA A 38 7.51 33.26 12.27
N ALA A 39 7.08 33.11 13.52
CA ALA A 39 7.94 32.62 14.59
C ALA A 39 8.38 31.17 14.33
N LEU A 40 7.46 30.32 13.92
CA LEU A 40 7.79 28.94 13.56
C LEU A 40 8.56 28.82 12.25
N ALA A 41 8.30 29.67 11.27
CA ALA A 41 9.11 29.71 10.06
C ALA A 41 10.60 29.90 10.39
N ALA A 42 10.93 30.81 11.32
CA ALA A 42 12.29 31.03 11.76
C ALA A 42 12.93 29.81 12.49
N ILE A 43 12.10 29.04 13.20
CA ILE A 43 12.55 27.80 13.86
C ILE A 43 12.82 26.71 12.82
N VAL A 44 11.92 26.56 11.85
CA VAL A 44 11.94 25.50 10.84
C VAL A 44 13.16 25.57 9.92
N GLU A 45 13.67 26.76 9.62
CA GLU A 45 14.92 26.95 8.86
C GLU A 45 16.11 26.18 9.44
N SER A 46 16.08 25.85 10.73
CA SER A 46 17.15 25.13 11.40
C SER A 46 16.98 23.59 11.41
N PHE A 47 15.90 23.06 10.85
CA PHE A 47 15.63 21.63 10.73
C PHE A 47 16.13 21.09 9.36
N PRO A 48 16.51 19.79 9.26
CA PRO A 48 16.39 18.74 10.27
C PRO A 48 17.41 18.85 11.40
N LYS A 49 17.07 18.30 12.60
CA LYS A 49 17.95 18.25 13.77
C LYS A 49 17.94 16.88 14.45
N PRO A 50 19.04 16.49 15.11
CA PRO A 50 19.03 15.28 15.95
C PRO A 50 17.95 15.35 17.02
N LEU A 51 17.21 14.26 17.20
CA LEU A 51 16.08 14.15 18.13
C LEU A 51 16.48 14.61 19.56
N ALA A 52 17.66 14.20 20.03
CA ALA A 52 18.19 14.54 21.35
C ALA A 52 18.42 16.06 21.54
N GLN A 53 18.49 16.85 20.49
CA GLN A 53 18.71 18.30 20.54
C GLN A 53 17.42 19.11 20.41
N THR A 54 16.26 18.45 20.41
CA THR A 54 14.96 19.07 20.16
C THR A 54 14.01 18.89 21.33
N VAL A 55 13.05 19.80 21.49
CA VAL A 55 11.94 19.63 22.46
C VAL A 55 11.10 18.42 22.07
N THR A 56 11.00 18.09 20.78
CA THR A 56 10.35 16.86 20.31
C THR A 56 10.99 15.63 20.96
N GLY A 57 12.31 15.55 21.01
CA GLY A 57 13.01 14.45 21.69
C GLY A 57 12.64 14.33 23.16
N THR A 58 12.58 15.46 23.86
CA THR A 58 12.21 15.49 25.29
C THR A 58 10.77 15.00 25.50
N VAL A 59 9.78 15.52 24.74
CA VAL A 59 8.37 15.10 24.92
C VAL A 59 8.14 13.63 24.53
N LEU A 60 8.91 13.10 23.58
CA LEU A 60 8.82 11.68 23.21
C LEU A 60 9.45 10.77 24.27
N SER A 61 10.59 11.16 24.86
CA SER A 61 11.23 10.39 25.93
C SER A 61 10.42 10.39 27.22
N GLU A 62 9.84 11.54 27.60
CA GLU A 62 9.01 11.67 28.78
C GLU A 62 7.56 11.22 28.57
N ARG A 63 7.14 11.04 27.33
CA ARG A 63 5.77 10.64 26.93
C ARG A 63 4.68 11.52 27.52
N ARG A 64 4.98 12.79 27.72
CA ARG A 64 4.03 13.76 28.28
C ARG A 64 4.11 15.09 27.54
N THR A 65 3.03 15.85 27.58
CA THR A 65 2.99 17.23 27.11
C THR A 65 3.90 18.10 27.99
N ILE A 66 4.78 18.87 27.35
CA ILE A 66 5.63 19.86 28.03
C ILE A 66 5.01 21.24 27.78
N HIS A 67 4.82 22.00 28.86
CA HIS A 67 4.33 23.36 28.82
C HIS A 67 5.38 24.28 29.44
N ILE A 68 5.74 25.32 28.72
CA ILE A 68 6.65 26.39 29.13
C ILE A 68 5.84 27.69 29.12
N PRO A 69 5.37 28.16 30.31
CA PRO A 69 4.50 29.31 30.37
C PRO A 69 5.19 30.64 30.06
N ASP A 70 6.49 30.72 30.26
CA ASP A 70 7.35 31.88 29.96
C ASP A 70 8.76 31.38 29.63
N VAL A 71 9.14 31.51 28.38
CA VAL A 71 10.42 31.00 27.91
C VAL A 71 11.59 31.81 28.46
N ALA A 72 11.45 33.11 28.62
CA ALA A 72 12.50 33.96 29.20
C ALA A 72 12.79 33.67 30.67
N ALA A 73 11.82 33.10 31.38
CA ALA A 73 11.97 32.73 32.79
C ALA A 73 12.61 31.34 33.01
N MET A 74 12.99 30.61 31.96
CA MET A 74 13.61 29.30 32.08
C MET A 74 14.98 29.39 32.74
N ALA A 75 15.22 28.66 33.82
CA ALA A 75 16.50 28.58 34.52
C ALA A 75 17.61 27.93 33.71
N ALA A 76 17.28 26.91 32.91
CA ALA A 76 18.18 26.24 31.97
C ALA A 76 17.51 26.19 30.59
N MET A 77 18.02 27.00 29.67
CA MET A 77 17.45 27.13 28.32
C MET A 77 18.34 26.43 27.31
N PRO A 78 17.81 25.46 26.54
CA PRO A 78 18.53 24.87 25.40
C PRO A 78 18.95 25.95 24.40
N ALA A 79 20.12 25.80 23.80
CA ALA A 79 20.64 26.77 22.81
C ALA A 79 19.67 27.01 21.64
N THR A 80 18.95 25.99 21.23
CA THR A 80 17.93 26.08 20.19
C THR A 80 16.74 26.97 20.58
N VAL A 81 16.30 26.90 21.83
CA VAL A 81 15.22 27.75 22.36
C VAL A 81 15.68 29.16 22.51
N ARG A 82 16.93 29.38 22.98
CA ARG A 82 17.54 30.69 23.12
C ARG A 82 17.63 31.42 21.77
N SER A 83 18.07 30.76 20.72
CA SER A 83 18.14 31.36 19.38
C SER A 83 16.77 31.79 18.85
N VAL A 84 15.73 31.11 19.23
CA VAL A 84 14.35 31.49 18.91
C VAL A 84 13.92 32.70 19.72
N LEU A 85 14.17 32.70 21.03
CA LEU A 85 13.87 33.84 21.92
C LEU A 85 14.53 35.12 21.42
N ASP A 86 15.80 35.06 20.99
CA ASP A 86 16.57 36.21 20.47
C ASP A 86 15.98 36.74 19.14
N ARG A 87 15.37 35.90 18.34
CA ARG A 87 14.81 36.27 17.03
C ARG A 87 13.38 36.83 17.10
N ILE A 88 12.54 36.27 17.96
CA ILE A 88 11.10 36.57 17.98
C ILE A 88 10.64 37.23 19.29
N GLY A 89 11.53 37.42 20.29
CA GLY A 89 11.16 37.87 21.62
C GLY A 89 10.52 36.75 22.48
N ASN A 90 10.02 37.15 23.67
CA ASN A 90 9.48 36.19 24.63
C ASN A 90 8.14 35.60 24.18
N PHE A 91 7.94 34.29 24.50
CA PHE A 91 6.74 33.53 24.18
C PHE A 91 6.45 32.45 25.22
N SER A 92 5.21 31.96 25.23
CA SER A 92 4.85 30.70 25.87
C SER A 92 4.68 29.61 24.83
N CYS A 93 4.93 28.34 25.20
CA CYS A 93 4.74 27.23 24.28
C CYS A 93 4.31 25.95 24.99
N ALA A 94 3.65 25.07 24.25
CA ALA A 94 3.38 23.71 24.63
C ALA A 94 3.69 22.75 23.48
N TRP A 95 4.18 21.56 23.84
CA TRP A 95 4.56 20.50 22.94
C TRP A 95 3.89 19.20 23.38
N ALA A 96 3.06 18.61 22.55
CA ALA A 96 2.42 17.33 22.81
C ALA A 96 3.06 16.21 21.98
N PRO A 97 3.39 15.07 22.59
CA PRO A 97 3.97 13.95 21.88
C PRO A 97 2.92 13.28 20.97
N MET A 98 3.35 12.88 19.79
CA MET A 98 2.63 11.99 18.88
C MET A 98 3.22 10.59 19.03
N ILE A 99 2.45 9.68 19.64
CA ILE A 99 2.89 8.31 19.95
C ILE A 99 1.96 7.32 19.26
N TRP A 100 2.54 6.35 18.54
CA TRP A 100 1.84 5.26 17.90
C TRP A 100 2.39 3.92 18.37
N GLU A 101 1.55 3.05 18.94
CA GLU A 101 1.95 1.72 19.42
C GLU A 101 3.19 1.76 20.32
N GLY A 102 3.27 2.76 21.18
CA GLY A 102 4.38 2.96 22.09
C GLY A 102 5.65 3.56 21.47
N ARG A 103 5.67 3.85 20.16
CA ARG A 103 6.77 4.51 19.47
C ARG A 103 6.49 5.99 19.27
N GLY A 104 7.50 6.82 19.48
CA GLY A 104 7.42 8.25 19.19
C GLY A 104 7.43 8.50 17.68
N VAL A 105 6.40 9.17 17.17
CA VAL A 105 6.26 9.55 15.74
C VAL A 105 6.69 11.00 15.52
N GLY A 106 6.53 11.85 16.55
CA GLY A 106 6.82 13.27 16.46
C GLY A 106 6.12 14.07 17.54
N SER A 107 5.90 15.36 17.28
CA SER A 107 5.18 16.25 18.23
C SER A 107 4.38 17.33 17.49
N ILE A 108 3.36 17.85 18.18
CA ILE A 108 2.69 19.10 17.81
C ILE A 108 3.10 20.18 18.80
N ALA A 109 3.47 21.35 18.26
CA ALA A 109 3.83 22.54 19.01
C ALA A 109 2.82 23.64 18.81
N VAL A 110 2.52 24.35 19.90
CA VAL A 110 1.71 25.59 19.90
C VAL A 110 2.51 26.67 20.64
N LEU A 111 2.64 27.85 20.02
CA LEU A 111 3.29 28.99 20.64
C LEU A 111 2.30 30.16 20.73
N ARG A 112 2.40 30.95 21.81
CA ARG A 112 1.67 32.19 21.99
C ARG A 112 2.65 33.35 22.24
N GLN A 113 2.50 34.40 21.48
CA GLN A 113 3.29 35.61 21.57
C GLN A 113 2.36 36.83 21.53
N PRO A 114 2.41 37.70 22.53
CA PRO A 114 3.22 37.65 23.76
C PRO A 114 2.91 36.43 24.64
N PRO A 115 3.77 36.12 25.64
CA PRO A 115 3.55 34.97 26.53
C PRO A 115 2.18 35.00 27.16
N HIS A 116 1.43 33.92 26.95
CA HIS A 116 0.15 33.68 27.63
C HIS A 116 0.07 32.20 27.97
N PRO A 117 0.17 31.85 29.28
CA PRO A 117 0.18 30.47 29.72
C PRO A 117 -1.04 29.68 29.22
N MET A 118 -0.83 28.44 28.87
CA MET A 118 -1.93 27.56 28.43
C MET A 118 -2.61 26.96 29.65
N THR A 119 -3.92 26.87 29.64
CA THR A 119 -4.71 26.21 30.66
C THR A 119 -4.60 24.71 30.59
N GLY A 120 -4.99 24.01 31.67
CA GLY A 120 -5.06 22.53 31.64
C GLY A 120 -5.99 22.01 30.56
N LYS A 121 -7.05 22.75 30.20
CA LYS A 121 -7.94 22.44 29.06
C LYS A 121 -7.23 22.56 27.72
N ASP A 122 -6.43 23.59 27.53
CA ASP A 122 -5.63 23.78 26.32
C ASP A 122 -4.65 22.63 26.13
N LEU A 123 -3.95 22.23 27.20
CA LEU A 123 -2.98 21.14 27.17
C LEU A 123 -3.62 19.77 26.87
N ALA A 124 -4.78 19.49 27.47
CA ALA A 124 -5.56 18.28 27.19
C ALA A 124 -6.05 18.27 25.72
N LEU A 125 -6.50 19.40 25.24
CA LEU A 125 -6.92 19.55 23.84
C LEU A 125 -5.75 19.36 22.88
N LEU A 126 -4.58 19.93 23.15
CA LEU A 126 -3.38 19.76 22.35
C LEU A 126 -2.96 18.27 22.27
N LYS A 127 -3.04 17.56 23.39
CA LYS A 127 -2.80 16.11 23.43
C LYS A 127 -3.78 15.36 22.54
N THR A 128 -5.07 15.68 22.61
CA THR A 128 -6.09 15.06 21.74
C THR A 128 -5.78 15.29 20.27
N PHE A 129 -5.36 16.48 19.89
CA PHE A 129 -4.92 16.76 18.51
C PHE A 129 -3.67 15.96 18.11
N ALA A 130 -2.72 15.81 19.01
CA ALA A 130 -1.54 14.99 18.77
C ALA A 130 -1.93 13.52 18.50
N ASP A 131 -2.84 12.99 19.32
CA ASP A 131 -3.34 11.61 19.17
C ASP A 131 -4.10 11.44 17.82
N GLN A 132 -4.95 12.40 17.43
CA GLN A 132 -5.66 12.40 16.15
C GLN A 132 -4.71 12.56 14.94
N ALA A 133 -3.68 13.39 15.07
CA ALA A 133 -2.68 13.57 14.05
C ALA A 133 -1.93 12.27 13.72
N VAL A 134 -1.59 11.51 14.76
CA VAL A 134 -0.95 10.19 14.59
C VAL A 134 -1.83 9.25 13.79
N ILE A 135 -3.11 9.14 14.13
CA ILE A 135 -4.07 8.29 13.41
C ILE A 135 -4.14 8.72 11.94
N ALA A 136 -4.26 10.01 11.67
CA ALA A 136 -4.33 10.53 10.31
C ALA A 136 -3.05 10.25 9.50
N ILE A 137 -1.88 10.35 10.13
CA ILE A 137 -0.58 10.04 9.49
C ILE A 137 -0.51 8.56 9.14
N GLN A 138 -0.87 7.68 10.08
CA GLN A 138 -0.82 6.24 9.87
C GLN A 138 -1.81 5.79 8.77
N ASN A 139 -3.03 6.33 8.78
CA ASN A 139 -4.01 6.05 7.73
C ASN A 139 -3.47 6.39 6.33
N VAL A 140 -2.80 7.55 6.17
CA VAL A 140 -2.21 7.93 4.89
C VAL A 140 -1.04 7.00 4.50
N ARG A 141 -0.20 6.59 5.45
CA ARG A 141 0.89 5.64 5.19
C ARG A 141 0.35 4.28 4.73
N GLN A 142 -0.60 3.73 5.48
CA GLN A 142 -1.25 2.45 5.16
C GLN A 142 -1.96 2.50 3.80
N PHE A 143 -2.67 3.59 3.52
CA PHE A 143 -3.34 3.76 2.23
C PHE A 143 -2.36 3.76 1.06
N ARG A 144 -1.22 4.44 1.18
CA ARG A 144 -0.17 4.44 0.16
C ARG A 144 0.46 3.05 -0.02
N GLU A 145 0.71 2.34 1.07
CA GLU A 145 1.25 0.99 1.03
C GLU A 145 0.27 0.02 0.34
N ILE A 146 -1.01 0.07 0.69
CA ILE A 146 -2.06 -0.72 0.04
C ILE A 146 -2.13 -0.42 -1.46
N GLN A 147 -2.11 0.86 -1.85
CA GLN A 147 -2.11 1.24 -3.26
C GLN A 147 -0.90 0.70 -4.02
N GLN A 148 0.28 0.77 -3.40
CA GLN A 148 1.49 0.24 -4.01
C GLN A 148 1.42 -1.27 -4.19
N LYS A 149 1.02 -2.00 -3.13
CA LYS A 149 0.84 -3.46 -3.18
C LYS A 149 -0.22 -3.89 -4.21
N SER A 150 -1.32 -3.15 -4.31
CA SER A 150 -2.34 -3.40 -5.31
C SER A 150 -1.79 -3.29 -6.74
N ARG A 151 -0.98 -2.26 -7.02
CA ARG A 151 -0.33 -2.10 -8.35
C ARG A 151 0.68 -3.22 -8.64
N GLU A 152 1.50 -3.60 -7.65
CA GLU A 152 2.47 -4.70 -7.78
C GLU A 152 1.75 -6.02 -8.11
N LEU A 153 0.63 -6.30 -7.42
CA LEU A 153 -0.20 -7.49 -7.67
C LEU A 153 -0.84 -7.47 -9.07
N GLU A 154 -1.33 -6.31 -9.52
CA GLU A 154 -1.92 -6.16 -10.86
C GLU A 154 -0.89 -6.44 -11.96
N ILE A 155 0.32 -5.87 -11.83
CA ILE A 155 1.42 -6.11 -12.77
C ILE A 155 1.83 -7.58 -12.77
N ALA A 156 1.97 -8.21 -11.59
CA ALA A 156 2.32 -9.62 -11.48
C ALA A 156 1.25 -10.53 -12.11
N SER A 157 -0.03 -10.22 -11.89
CA SER A 157 -1.16 -10.94 -12.49
C SER A 157 -1.18 -10.82 -14.03
N GLN A 158 -0.88 -9.62 -14.54
CA GLN A 158 -0.79 -9.42 -15.99
C GLN A 158 0.36 -10.23 -16.60
N HIS A 159 1.56 -10.18 -16.02
CA HIS A 159 2.71 -10.94 -16.50
C HIS A 159 2.43 -12.45 -16.45
N LYS A 160 1.76 -12.96 -15.38
CA LYS A 160 1.34 -14.37 -15.29
C LYS A 160 0.43 -14.74 -16.47
N SER A 161 -0.55 -13.90 -16.79
CA SER A 161 -1.50 -14.16 -17.88
C SER A 161 -0.82 -14.14 -19.25
N GLU A 162 0.06 -13.17 -19.50
CA GLU A 162 0.83 -13.08 -20.75
C GLU A 162 1.78 -14.28 -20.93
N PHE A 163 2.47 -14.68 -19.84
CA PHE A 163 3.33 -15.85 -19.85
C PHE A 163 2.56 -17.11 -20.21
N LEU A 164 1.40 -17.37 -19.55
CA LEU A 164 0.58 -18.54 -19.83
C LEU A 164 0.02 -18.54 -21.25
N ALA A 165 -0.40 -17.38 -21.76
CA ALA A 165 -0.86 -17.26 -23.16
C ALA A 165 0.25 -17.61 -24.16
N ASN A 166 1.44 -17.05 -23.99
CA ASN A 166 2.59 -17.32 -24.85
C ASN A 166 3.01 -18.79 -24.76
N MET A 167 3.12 -19.34 -23.54
CA MET A 167 3.45 -20.76 -23.34
C MET A 167 2.45 -21.71 -23.99
N SER A 168 1.16 -21.37 -23.95
CA SER A 168 0.15 -22.18 -24.63
C SER A 168 0.35 -22.21 -26.14
N HIS A 169 0.63 -21.08 -26.76
CA HIS A 169 0.90 -21.03 -28.20
C HIS A 169 2.15 -21.85 -28.56
N GLU A 170 3.23 -21.70 -27.77
CA GLU A 170 4.48 -22.43 -27.99
C GLU A 170 4.35 -23.95 -27.76
N LEU A 171 3.48 -24.38 -26.84
CA LEU A 171 3.22 -25.80 -26.59
C LEU A 171 2.21 -26.40 -27.56
N ARG A 172 1.22 -25.64 -28.02
CA ARG A 172 0.18 -26.10 -28.95
C ARG A 172 0.76 -26.52 -30.29
N THR A 173 1.71 -25.78 -30.85
CA THR A 173 2.29 -26.04 -32.16
C THR A 173 2.96 -27.40 -32.26
N PRO A 174 3.96 -27.78 -31.41
CA PRO A 174 4.55 -29.10 -31.46
C PRO A 174 3.57 -30.21 -31.09
N LEU A 175 2.62 -29.93 -30.19
CA LEU A 175 1.64 -30.92 -29.76
C LEU A 175 0.64 -31.25 -30.88
N ASN A 176 0.17 -30.25 -31.64
CA ASN A 176 -0.67 -30.49 -32.81
C ASN A 176 0.07 -31.28 -33.88
N ALA A 177 1.38 -31.08 -34.04
CA ALA A 177 2.18 -31.89 -34.97
C ALA A 177 2.27 -33.36 -34.51
N ILE A 178 2.47 -33.61 -33.20
CA ILE A 178 2.50 -34.95 -32.61
C ILE A 178 1.15 -35.65 -32.79
N ILE A 179 0.04 -34.95 -32.49
CA ILE A 179 -1.32 -35.46 -32.66
C ILE A 179 -1.57 -35.78 -34.14
N GLY A 180 -1.31 -34.82 -35.05
CA GLY A 180 -1.55 -34.99 -36.49
C GLY A 180 -0.74 -36.10 -37.11
N PHE A 181 0.57 -36.22 -36.81
CA PHE A 181 1.37 -37.32 -37.34
C PHE A 181 0.94 -38.68 -36.77
N SER A 182 0.57 -38.77 -35.49
CA SER A 182 0.04 -40.02 -34.95
C SER A 182 -1.31 -40.39 -35.59
N GLU A 183 -2.17 -39.45 -35.87
CA GLU A 183 -3.46 -39.66 -36.56
C GLU A 183 -3.25 -40.16 -37.98
N VAL A 184 -2.39 -39.50 -38.78
CA VAL A 184 -2.04 -39.93 -40.17
C VAL A 184 -1.46 -41.34 -40.20
N LEU A 185 -0.63 -41.73 -39.22
CA LEU A 185 -0.10 -43.08 -39.11
C LEU A 185 -1.18 -44.09 -38.73
N LEU A 186 -2.07 -43.76 -37.80
CA LEU A 186 -3.21 -44.61 -37.39
C LEU A 186 -4.20 -44.84 -38.56
N GLU A 187 -4.38 -43.83 -39.42
CA GLU A 187 -5.16 -43.94 -40.65
C GLU A 187 -4.49 -44.81 -41.74
N ARG A 188 -3.25 -45.32 -41.49
CA ARG A 188 -2.49 -46.17 -42.38
C ARG A 188 -2.19 -45.58 -43.74
N MET A 189 -2.12 -44.24 -43.84
CA MET A 189 -1.86 -43.54 -45.10
C MET A 189 -0.51 -43.90 -45.78
N PHE A 190 0.45 -44.44 -44.98
CA PHE A 190 1.80 -44.79 -45.43
C PHE A 190 2.12 -46.30 -45.32
N GLY A 191 1.12 -47.11 -45.06
CA GLY A 191 1.27 -48.56 -44.98
C GLY A 191 0.66 -49.18 -43.71
N GLU A 192 0.68 -50.50 -43.63
CA GLU A 192 0.11 -51.26 -42.53
C GLU A 192 0.95 -51.15 -41.28
N LEU A 193 0.30 -51.08 -40.12
CA LEU A 193 0.92 -51.09 -38.81
C LEU A 193 0.85 -52.51 -38.18
N ASN A 194 1.90 -52.92 -37.48
CA ASN A 194 1.76 -54.08 -36.62
C ASN A 194 1.01 -53.71 -35.30
N GLU A 195 0.51 -54.73 -34.56
CA GLU A 195 -0.30 -54.49 -33.36
C GLU A 195 0.38 -53.59 -32.34
N LYS A 196 1.68 -53.75 -32.09
CA LYS A 196 2.41 -52.92 -31.16
C LYS A 196 2.56 -51.45 -31.61
N GLN A 197 2.75 -51.25 -32.91
CA GLN A 197 2.80 -49.90 -33.48
C GLN A 197 1.46 -49.19 -33.37
N ASP A 198 0.38 -49.92 -33.63
CA ASP A 198 -1.00 -49.42 -33.52
C ASP A 198 -1.31 -49.00 -32.10
N ASP A 199 -1.00 -49.85 -31.10
CA ASP A 199 -1.19 -49.58 -29.70
C ASP A 199 -0.39 -48.35 -29.23
N TYR A 200 0.92 -48.28 -29.53
CA TYR A 200 1.75 -47.14 -29.16
C TYR A 200 1.28 -45.81 -29.80
N LEU A 201 0.85 -45.86 -31.06
CA LEU A 201 0.34 -44.67 -31.72
C LEU A 201 -0.99 -44.21 -31.15
N LYS A 202 -1.89 -45.09 -30.73
CA LYS A 202 -3.11 -44.75 -29.97
C LYS A 202 -2.78 -44.09 -28.67
N ASP A 203 -1.81 -44.65 -27.93
CA ASP A 203 -1.38 -44.06 -26.64
C ASP A 203 -0.77 -42.65 -26.84
N ILE A 204 0.08 -42.47 -27.85
CA ILE A 204 0.67 -41.17 -28.17
C ILE A 204 -0.41 -40.18 -28.54
N HIS A 205 -1.34 -40.57 -29.46
CA HIS A 205 -2.45 -39.70 -29.87
C HIS A 205 -3.35 -39.29 -28.71
N SER A 206 -3.78 -40.26 -27.90
CA SER A 206 -4.66 -39.98 -26.75
C SER A 206 -3.98 -39.12 -25.69
N SER A 207 -2.71 -39.39 -25.39
CA SER A 207 -1.90 -38.59 -24.46
C SER A 207 -1.70 -37.16 -24.97
N GLY A 208 -1.46 -36.98 -26.28
CA GLY A 208 -1.35 -35.69 -26.93
C GLY A 208 -2.64 -34.87 -26.79
N ARG A 209 -3.79 -35.48 -27.09
CA ARG A 209 -5.10 -34.81 -26.92
C ARG A 209 -5.41 -34.46 -25.48
N HIS A 210 -5.07 -35.35 -24.54
CA HIS A 210 -5.26 -35.07 -23.13
C HIS A 210 -4.41 -33.86 -22.67
N LEU A 211 -3.12 -33.81 -23.08
CA LEU A 211 -2.25 -32.68 -22.75
C LEU A 211 -2.76 -31.35 -23.34
N LEU A 212 -3.28 -31.39 -24.57
CA LEU A 212 -3.88 -30.20 -25.19
C LEU A 212 -5.09 -29.69 -24.41
N SER A 213 -5.94 -30.61 -23.92
CA SER A 213 -7.08 -30.27 -23.06
C SER A 213 -6.61 -29.58 -21.77
N LEU A 214 -5.60 -30.16 -21.07
CA LEU A 214 -5.05 -29.57 -19.85
C LEU A 214 -4.47 -28.17 -20.06
N ILE A 215 -3.78 -27.94 -21.17
CA ILE A 215 -3.25 -26.61 -21.52
C ILE A 215 -4.40 -25.61 -21.69
N ASN A 216 -5.48 -26.00 -22.40
CA ASN A 216 -6.64 -25.13 -22.59
C ASN A 216 -7.35 -24.84 -21.25
N ASP A 217 -7.50 -25.84 -20.38
CA ASP A 217 -8.12 -25.66 -19.06
C ASP A 217 -7.34 -24.68 -18.17
N ILE A 218 -5.98 -24.75 -18.21
CA ILE A 218 -5.10 -23.81 -17.49
C ILE A 218 -5.26 -22.38 -18.02
N LEU A 219 -5.35 -22.22 -19.35
CA LEU A 219 -5.57 -20.92 -19.96
C LEU A 219 -6.92 -20.32 -19.61
N ASP A 220 -7.98 -21.12 -19.64
CA ASP A 220 -9.31 -20.65 -19.32
C ASP A 220 -9.41 -20.27 -17.86
N LEU A 221 -8.79 -21.04 -16.96
CA LEU A 221 -8.66 -20.65 -15.55
C LEU A 221 -7.91 -19.31 -15.39
N SER A 222 -6.82 -19.12 -16.12
CA SER A 222 -6.07 -17.85 -16.09
C SER A 222 -6.89 -16.65 -16.59
N LYS A 223 -7.73 -16.84 -17.63
CA LYS A 223 -8.66 -15.80 -18.12
C LYS A 223 -9.72 -15.47 -17.09
N ILE A 224 -10.26 -16.48 -16.38
CA ILE A 224 -11.24 -16.29 -15.30
C ILE A 224 -10.63 -15.50 -14.15
N GLU A 225 -9.44 -15.92 -13.67
CA GLU A 225 -8.71 -15.22 -12.60
C GLU A 225 -8.40 -13.75 -12.95
N ALA A 226 -8.09 -13.48 -14.21
CA ALA A 226 -7.83 -12.13 -14.71
C ALA A 226 -9.11 -11.30 -15.00
N GLY A 227 -10.30 -11.87 -14.82
CA GLY A 227 -11.58 -11.23 -15.15
C GLY A 227 -11.76 -10.95 -16.65
N ARG A 228 -11.03 -11.66 -17.51
CA ARG A 228 -11.02 -11.46 -18.97
C ARG A 228 -11.89 -12.48 -19.73
N MET A 229 -12.70 -13.26 -19.02
CA MET A 229 -13.61 -14.19 -19.65
C MET A 229 -14.80 -13.43 -20.22
N GLU A 230 -14.96 -13.45 -21.52
CA GLU A 230 -16.09 -12.84 -22.22
C GLU A 230 -17.24 -13.83 -22.34
N LEU A 231 -18.45 -13.36 -22.05
CA LEU A 231 -19.69 -14.13 -22.22
C LEU A 231 -20.27 -13.85 -23.61
N TYR A 232 -20.19 -14.84 -24.50
CA TYR A 232 -20.88 -14.81 -25.78
C TYR A 232 -22.31 -15.33 -25.62
N ARG A 233 -23.29 -14.43 -25.64
CA ARG A 233 -24.70 -14.80 -25.58
C ARG A 233 -25.19 -15.16 -26.98
N SER A 234 -25.73 -16.38 -27.13
CA SER A 234 -26.38 -16.82 -28.34
C SER A 234 -27.65 -17.63 -27.96
N ASP A 235 -28.65 -17.58 -28.82
CA ASP A 235 -29.81 -18.43 -28.70
C ASP A 235 -29.44 -19.86 -29.12
N PHE A 236 -29.87 -20.86 -28.36
CA PHE A 236 -29.61 -22.27 -28.66
C PHE A 236 -30.86 -23.12 -28.30
N ASP A 237 -31.01 -24.26 -28.97
CA ASP A 237 -32.02 -25.24 -28.68
C ASP A 237 -31.66 -26.04 -27.41
N LEU A 238 -32.34 -25.73 -26.31
CA LEU A 238 -32.07 -26.35 -25.02
C LEU A 238 -32.32 -27.87 -25.00
N PRO A 239 -33.43 -28.41 -25.58
CA PRO A 239 -33.67 -29.86 -25.73
C PRO A 239 -32.50 -30.56 -26.44
N ALA A 240 -32.07 -30.04 -27.58
CA ALA A 240 -30.95 -30.61 -28.34
C ALA A 240 -29.62 -30.56 -27.55
N ALA A 241 -29.36 -29.49 -26.81
CA ALA A 241 -28.18 -29.38 -25.98
C ALA A 241 -28.17 -30.40 -24.81
N ILE A 242 -29.32 -30.63 -24.19
CA ILE A 242 -29.47 -31.66 -23.15
C ILE A 242 -29.29 -33.07 -23.70
N ASP A 243 -29.90 -33.41 -24.84
CA ASP A 243 -29.74 -34.71 -25.46
C ASP A 243 -28.30 -35.01 -25.85
N ASN A 244 -27.59 -34.01 -26.40
CA ASN A 244 -26.15 -34.11 -26.68
C ASN A 244 -25.31 -34.36 -25.39
N ALA A 245 -25.60 -33.64 -24.31
CA ALA A 245 -24.89 -33.81 -23.04
C ALA A 245 -25.13 -35.21 -22.44
N LEU A 246 -26.38 -35.73 -22.50
CA LEU A 246 -26.75 -37.07 -22.05
C LEU A 246 -26.03 -38.16 -22.85
N THR A 247 -25.88 -37.97 -24.16
CA THR A 247 -25.17 -38.90 -25.03
C THR A 247 -23.70 -39.00 -24.62
N LEU A 248 -23.04 -37.84 -24.39
CA LEU A 248 -21.62 -37.79 -23.92
C LEU A 248 -21.39 -38.49 -22.57
N VAL A 249 -22.36 -38.42 -21.66
CA VAL A 249 -22.30 -39.09 -20.35
C VAL A 249 -22.51 -40.61 -20.50
N ARG A 250 -23.44 -41.01 -21.35
CA ARG A 250 -23.73 -42.44 -21.60
C ARG A 250 -22.56 -43.20 -22.26
N GLU A 251 -21.80 -42.54 -23.10
CA GLU A 251 -20.61 -43.13 -23.73
C GLU A 251 -19.43 -43.30 -22.76
N ARG A 252 -19.46 -42.60 -21.61
CA ARG A 252 -18.38 -42.69 -20.58
C ARG A 252 -18.75 -43.54 -19.36
N ALA A 253 -20.01 -44.00 -19.25
CA ALA A 253 -20.51 -44.81 -18.18
C ALA A 253 -20.52 -46.30 -18.57
#